data_041de99deb03e79d4dd01ace0a071eec
#
_entry.id   041de99deb03e79d4dd01ace0a071eec
#
_cell.length_a   1.000
_cell.length_b   1.000
_cell.length_c   1.000
_cell.angle_alpha   90.00
_cell.angle_beta   90.00
_cell.angle_gamma   90.00
#
_symmetry.space_group_name_H-M   'P 1'
#
loop_
_entity.id
_entity.type
_entity.pdbx_description
1 polymer ?
#
loop_
_entity_poly.entity_id
_entity_poly.type
_entity_poly.pdbx_seq_one_letter_code
_entity_poly.pdbx_strand_id
1 'polypeptide(L)'
;AAIANRGYYYTPHVVKRIKNKAITDSAYTIRKQTTIDIKHFDPIIEGMHEVFKTGTASWVNIKGIDIVGKTGTSENFMRIDGKKVKLPDHSILVAFAPKENPKIAVAVFIENGGYGSTVAAPITSLLIEKYLTGIVKRKWIENRMLKTDLSLIYQSQILAPKKFETGTK
;
A
#
# COMPACT_ATOMS: atom_id res chain seq x y z
N ALA A 1 -10.23 2.94 2.90
CA ALA A 1 -11.71 3.05 2.73
C ALA A 1 -12.23 4.40 3.21
N ALA A 2 -11.95 4.84 4.47
CA ALA A 2 -12.53 6.09 4.99
C ALA A 2 -12.19 7.33 4.14
N ILE A 3 -10.96 7.46 3.65
CA ILE A 3 -10.58 8.56 2.75
C ILE A 3 -11.32 8.45 1.41
N ALA A 4 -11.38 7.26 0.81
CA ALA A 4 -12.10 7.01 -0.43
C ALA A 4 -13.60 7.38 -0.35
N ASN A 5 -14.18 7.18 0.81
CA ASN A 5 -15.59 7.45 1.09
C ASN A 5 -15.84 8.87 1.67
N ARG A 6 -14.82 9.71 1.72
CA ARG A 6 -14.90 11.06 2.32
C ARG A 6 -15.48 11.07 3.73
N GLY A 7 -14.97 10.16 4.57
CA GLY A 7 -15.20 10.16 6.02
C GLY A 7 -16.05 9.04 6.57
N TYR A 8 -16.70 8.22 5.76
CA TYR A 8 -17.44 7.09 6.32
C TYR A 8 -16.72 5.74 6.13
N TYR A 9 -17.01 4.80 7.01
CA TYR A 9 -16.50 3.45 6.96
C TYR A 9 -17.42 2.46 7.65
N TYR A 10 -17.22 1.18 7.38
CA TYR A 10 -17.78 0.06 8.14
C TYR A 10 -16.68 -0.57 8.99
N THR A 11 -17.02 -1.17 10.11
CA THR A 11 -16.04 -1.91 10.91
C THR A 11 -15.36 -2.97 10.04
N PRO A 12 -14.01 -2.97 9.94
CA PRO A 12 -13.30 -3.96 9.14
C PRO A 12 -13.60 -5.38 9.61
N HIS A 13 -13.90 -6.26 8.66
CA HIS A 13 -14.12 -7.68 8.89
C HIS A 13 -13.83 -8.47 7.62
N VAL A 14 -13.47 -9.74 7.79
CA VAL A 14 -13.11 -10.62 6.67
C VAL A 14 -14.24 -11.59 6.31
N VAL A 15 -15.16 -11.84 7.23
CA VAL A 15 -16.29 -12.75 7.00
C VAL A 15 -17.40 -12.02 6.28
N LYS A 16 -17.74 -12.47 5.07
CA LYS A 16 -18.84 -11.91 4.27
C LYS A 16 -20.18 -12.62 4.52
N ARG A 17 -20.13 -13.93 4.77
CA ARG A 17 -21.31 -14.78 4.98
C ARG A 17 -20.97 -15.97 5.87
N ILE A 18 -21.95 -16.49 6.59
CA ILE A 18 -21.88 -17.73 7.34
C ILE A 18 -23.01 -18.63 6.82
N LYS A 19 -22.70 -19.82 6.28
CA LYS A 19 -23.70 -20.79 5.73
C LYS A 19 -24.74 -20.07 4.82
N ASN A 20 -24.26 -19.30 3.85
CA ASN A 20 -25.11 -18.51 2.91
C ASN A 20 -25.98 -17.41 3.54
N LYS A 21 -25.91 -17.16 4.84
CA LYS A 21 -26.56 -16.01 5.48
C LYS A 21 -25.58 -14.83 5.52
N ALA A 22 -26.07 -13.64 5.11
CA ALA A 22 -25.29 -12.41 5.26
C ALA A 22 -25.07 -12.09 6.74
N ILE A 23 -23.99 -11.38 7.04
CA ILE A 23 -23.77 -10.84 8.38
C ILE A 23 -24.83 -9.76 8.63
N THR A 24 -25.61 -9.91 9.70
CA THR A 24 -26.64 -8.97 10.12
C THR A 24 -26.26 -8.19 11.39
N ASP A 25 -25.13 -8.53 12.00
CA ASP A 25 -24.66 -7.83 13.21
C ASP A 25 -24.41 -6.35 12.89
N SER A 26 -25.08 -5.49 13.66
CA SER A 26 -25.01 -4.03 13.53
C SER A 26 -23.60 -3.48 13.69
N ALA A 27 -22.72 -4.18 14.45
CA ALA A 27 -21.33 -3.79 14.59
C ALA A 27 -20.58 -3.71 13.24
N TYR A 28 -20.98 -4.53 12.25
CA TYR A 28 -20.34 -4.64 10.94
C TYR A 28 -21.17 -4.05 9.80
N THR A 29 -22.48 -3.86 9.99
CA THR A 29 -23.40 -3.43 8.93
C THR A 29 -23.77 -1.95 9.02
N ILE A 30 -23.61 -1.34 10.19
CA ILE A 30 -23.90 0.08 10.37
C ILE A 30 -22.71 0.92 9.87
N ARG A 31 -23.03 1.89 9.03
CA ARG A 31 -22.09 2.91 8.57
C ARG A 31 -21.65 3.79 9.73
N LYS A 32 -20.34 3.92 9.91
CA LYS A 32 -19.71 4.81 10.89
C LYS A 32 -19.14 6.03 10.18
N GLN A 33 -19.12 7.17 10.86
CA GLN A 33 -18.57 8.42 10.37
C GLN A 33 -17.31 8.78 11.17
N THR A 34 -16.31 9.30 10.49
CA THR A 34 -15.16 9.95 11.16
C THR A 34 -15.58 11.29 11.73
N THR A 35 -14.81 11.83 12.68
CA THR A 35 -15.01 13.16 13.23
C THR A 35 -14.45 14.29 12.35
N ILE A 36 -13.90 13.94 11.18
CA ILE A 36 -13.27 14.86 10.23
C ILE A 36 -14.34 15.49 9.35
N ASP A 37 -14.34 16.82 9.21
CA ASP A 37 -15.23 17.53 8.29
C ASP A 37 -14.92 17.13 6.83
N ILE A 38 -15.96 16.91 6.05
CA ILE A 38 -15.90 16.44 4.65
C ILE A 38 -15.02 17.32 3.77
N LYS A 39 -14.99 18.62 4.01
CA LYS A 39 -14.17 19.61 3.24
C LYS A 39 -12.67 19.34 3.28
N HIS A 40 -12.18 18.58 4.28
CA HIS A 40 -10.76 18.25 4.42
C HIS A 40 -10.33 17.03 3.59
N PHE A 41 -11.29 16.25 3.06
CA PHE A 41 -10.94 15.05 2.29
C PHE A 41 -10.48 15.38 0.87
N ASP A 42 -11.11 16.31 0.18
CA ASP A 42 -10.78 16.61 -1.22
C ASP A 42 -9.35 17.11 -1.41
N PRO A 43 -8.80 18.05 -0.60
CA PRO A 43 -7.39 18.41 -0.71
C PRO A 43 -6.41 17.25 -0.48
N ILE A 44 -6.75 16.34 0.44
CA ILE A 44 -5.95 15.14 0.69
C ILE A 44 -6.02 14.18 -0.50
N ILE A 45 -7.21 13.97 -1.06
CA ILE A 45 -7.44 13.12 -2.23
C ILE A 45 -6.66 13.65 -3.43
N GLU A 46 -6.65 14.97 -3.66
CA GLU A 46 -5.85 15.58 -4.73
C GLU A 46 -4.35 15.33 -4.52
N GLY A 47 -3.82 15.59 -3.34
CA GLY A 47 -2.41 15.32 -3.02
C GLY A 47 -2.03 13.85 -3.17
N MET A 48 -2.94 12.92 -2.79
CA MET A 48 -2.74 11.49 -2.99
C MET A 48 -2.86 11.07 -4.46
N HIS A 49 -3.65 11.77 -5.27
CA HIS A 49 -3.75 11.54 -6.72
C HIS A 49 -2.44 11.92 -7.42
N GLU A 50 -1.81 13.03 -7.03
CA GLU A 50 -0.53 13.46 -7.60
C GLU A 50 0.59 12.42 -7.41
N VAL A 51 0.53 11.55 -6.40
CA VAL A 51 1.49 10.46 -6.22
C VAL A 51 1.56 9.54 -7.44
N PHE A 52 0.43 9.31 -8.12
CA PHE A 52 0.35 8.48 -9.33
C PHE A 52 0.46 9.27 -10.64
N LYS A 53 0.25 10.60 -10.62
CA LYS A 53 0.42 11.44 -11.81
C LYS A 53 1.86 11.85 -12.04
N THR A 54 2.49 12.44 -11.06
CA THR A 54 3.82 13.05 -11.15
C THR A 54 4.77 12.58 -10.04
N GLY A 55 4.23 11.93 -9.00
CA GLY A 55 4.97 11.53 -7.81
C GLY A 55 5.63 10.15 -7.92
N THR A 56 5.92 9.59 -6.74
CA THR A 56 6.76 8.38 -6.57
C THR A 56 6.19 7.11 -7.20
N ALA A 57 4.88 7.05 -7.49
CA ALA A 57 4.21 5.91 -8.12
C ALA A 57 3.74 6.21 -9.56
N SER A 58 4.20 7.30 -10.19
CA SER A 58 3.77 7.70 -11.54
C SER A 58 4.05 6.63 -12.61
N TRP A 59 5.16 5.91 -12.48
CA TRP A 59 5.57 4.87 -13.42
C TRP A 59 4.65 3.63 -13.46
N VAL A 60 3.81 3.44 -12.44
CA VAL A 60 2.82 2.35 -12.37
C VAL A 60 1.40 2.83 -12.60
N ASN A 61 1.21 4.06 -13.05
CA ASN A 61 -0.10 4.61 -13.35
C ASN A 61 -0.83 3.78 -14.42
N ILE A 62 -2.16 3.76 -14.38
CA ILE A 62 -3.00 3.03 -15.33
C ILE A 62 -3.70 4.05 -16.23
N LYS A 63 -3.44 3.98 -17.53
CA LYS A 63 -4.12 4.89 -18.49
C LYS A 63 -5.64 4.74 -18.39
N GLY A 64 -6.33 5.84 -18.13
CA GLY A 64 -7.79 5.88 -18.03
C GLY A 64 -8.37 5.46 -16.67
N ILE A 65 -7.53 5.25 -15.66
CA ILE A 65 -7.96 4.97 -14.29
C ILE A 65 -7.22 5.92 -13.34
N ASP A 66 -7.95 6.82 -12.71
CA ASP A 66 -7.39 7.73 -11.71
C ASP A 66 -7.21 7.01 -10.39
N ILE A 67 -5.96 6.70 -10.07
CA ILE A 67 -5.57 6.06 -8.81
C ILE A 67 -5.22 7.16 -7.79
N VAL A 68 -5.72 7.00 -6.59
CA VAL A 68 -5.43 7.85 -5.45
C VAL A 68 -4.72 7.01 -4.39
N GLY A 69 -3.54 7.42 -3.95
CA GLY A 69 -2.81 6.62 -2.98
C GLY A 69 -1.58 7.29 -2.38
N LYS A 70 -0.99 6.63 -1.39
CA LYS A 70 0.21 7.12 -0.71
C LYS A 70 1.19 5.97 -0.50
N THR A 71 2.42 6.17 -0.95
CA THR A 71 3.53 5.28 -0.64
C THR A 71 4.01 5.50 0.80
N GLY A 72 4.43 4.44 1.43
CA GLY A 72 5.07 4.46 2.73
C GLY A 72 6.33 3.59 2.73
N THR A 73 7.23 3.94 3.62
CA THR A 73 8.43 3.15 3.93
C THR A 73 8.54 3.11 5.44
N SER A 74 8.47 1.93 6.03
CA SER A 74 8.59 1.76 7.47
C SER A 74 9.95 1.18 7.81
N GLU A 75 10.71 1.89 8.65
CA GLU A 75 12.00 1.40 9.09
C GLU A 75 11.86 0.09 9.86
N ASN A 76 12.79 -0.83 9.60
CA ASN A 76 12.84 -2.13 10.23
C ASN A 76 14.18 -2.37 10.93
N PHE A 77 14.11 -2.88 12.15
CA PHE A 77 15.26 -3.17 12.97
C PHE A 77 15.05 -4.48 13.73
N MET A 78 16.13 -5.24 13.88
CA MET A 78 16.13 -6.35 14.83
C MET A 78 17.31 -6.22 15.81
N ARG A 79 17.24 -6.95 16.92
CA ARG A 79 18.37 -7.07 17.87
C ARG A 79 19.08 -8.41 17.65
N ILE A 80 20.37 -8.35 17.36
CA ILE A 80 21.26 -9.50 17.25
C ILE A 80 22.36 -9.29 18.29
N ASP A 81 22.52 -10.23 19.21
CA ASP A 81 23.51 -10.16 20.30
C ASP A 81 23.45 -8.83 21.09
N GLY A 82 22.21 -8.36 21.37
CA GLY A 82 21.97 -7.11 22.09
C GLY A 82 22.14 -5.83 21.26
N LYS A 83 22.69 -5.91 20.03
CA LYS A 83 22.92 -4.76 19.13
C LYS A 83 21.74 -4.54 18.20
N LYS A 84 21.35 -3.28 18.01
CA LYS A 84 20.32 -2.89 17.03
C LYS A 84 20.90 -2.96 15.62
N VAL A 85 20.38 -3.85 14.79
CA VAL A 85 20.75 -4.02 13.38
C VAL A 85 19.62 -3.52 12.50
N LYS A 86 19.92 -2.63 11.53
CA LYS A 86 18.93 -2.17 10.56
C LYS A 86 18.72 -3.27 9.52
N LEU A 87 17.46 -3.59 9.28
CA LEU A 87 17.03 -4.47 8.19
C LEU A 87 16.50 -3.64 7.00
N PRO A 88 16.25 -4.25 5.84
CA PRO A 88 15.51 -3.59 4.77
C PRO A 88 14.18 -3.07 5.28
N ASP A 89 13.84 -1.84 4.88
CA ASP A 89 12.58 -1.22 5.27
C ASP A 89 11.38 -1.99 4.70
N HIS A 90 10.21 -1.86 5.34
CA HIS A 90 8.97 -2.42 4.80
C HIS A 90 8.39 -1.52 3.73
N SER A 91 8.03 -2.11 2.59
CA SER A 91 7.41 -1.41 1.46
C SER A 91 5.89 -1.36 1.66
N ILE A 92 5.34 -0.15 1.69
CA ILE A 92 3.91 0.07 1.97
C ILE A 92 3.29 0.93 0.89
N LEU A 93 2.06 0.60 0.50
CA LEU A 93 1.20 1.48 -0.27
C LEU A 93 -0.26 1.26 0.11
N VAL A 94 -0.98 2.37 0.30
CA VAL A 94 -2.43 2.39 0.42
C VAL A 94 -3.01 3.18 -0.76
N ALA A 95 -4.05 2.64 -1.40
CA ALA A 95 -4.66 3.29 -2.54
C ALA A 95 -6.14 2.95 -2.67
N PHE A 96 -6.84 3.74 -3.48
CA PHE A 96 -8.18 3.42 -3.96
C PHE A 96 -8.34 3.89 -5.41
N ALA A 97 -9.31 3.35 -6.11
CA ALA A 97 -9.63 3.72 -7.48
C ALA A 97 -11.07 3.34 -7.86
N PRO A 98 -11.68 4.03 -8.85
CA PRO A 98 -11.30 5.32 -9.40
C PRO A 98 -11.43 6.46 -8.36
N LYS A 99 -10.82 7.62 -8.62
CA LYS A 99 -10.84 8.79 -7.75
C LYS A 99 -12.27 9.27 -7.42
N GLU A 100 -13.09 9.47 -8.45
CA GLU A 100 -14.42 10.08 -8.28
C GLU A 100 -15.47 9.09 -7.77
N ASN A 101 -15.42 7.84 -8.18
CA ASN A 101 -16.37 6.80 -7.75
C ASN A 101 -15.60 5.54 -7.33
N PRO A 102 -14.99 5.52 -6.14
CA PRO A 102 -14.14 4.43 -5.69
C PRO A 102 -14.88 3.08 -5.70
N LYS A 103 -14.27 2.09 -6.33
CA LYS A 103 -14.77 0.71 -6.41
C LYS A 103 -13.94 -0.26 -5.59
N ILE A 104 -12.70 0.11 -5.33
CA ILE A 104 -11.74 -0.71 -4.58
C ILE A 104 -10.84 0.19 -3.73
N ALA A 105 -10.57 -0.22 -2.50
CA ALA A 105 -9.49 0.29 -1.67
C ALA A 105 -8.53 -0.86 -1.37
N VAL A 106 -7.24 -0.60 -1.51
CA VAL A 106 -6.17 -1.61 -1.39
C VAL A 106 -5.12 -1.11 -0.41
N ALA A 107 -4.64 -1.99 0.45
CA ALA A 107 -3.44 -1.78 1.24
C ALA A 107 -2.48 -2.94 0.97
N VAL A 108 -1.25 -2.62 0.59
CA VAL A 108 -0.17 -3.59 0.35
C VAL A 108 0.95 -3.31 1.32
N PHE A 109 1.35 -4.33 2.04
CA PHE A 109 2.48 -4.32 2.97
C PHE A 109 3.41 -5.47 2.60
N ILE A 110 4.66 -5.15 2.28
CA ILE A 110 5.68 -6.15 1.93
C ILE A 110 6.84 -6.03 2.92
N GLU A 111 6.99 -7.04 3.74
CA GLU A 111 8.09 -7.09 4.70
C GLU A 111 9.43 -7.07 3.97
N ASN A 112 10.35 -6.25 4.45
CA ASN A 112 11.69 -6.09 3.90
C ASN A 112 11.71 -5.75 2.39
N GLY A 113 10.63 -5.13 1.90
CA GLY A 113 10.45 -4.82 0.47
C GLY A 113 11.12 -3.52 0.02
N GLY A 114 11.76 -2.77 0.93
CA GLY A 114 12.38 -1.49 0.62
C GLY A 114 11.38 -0.37 0.41
N TYR A 115 11.58 0.45 -0.60
CA TYR A 115 10.71 1.61 -0.87
C TYR A 115 9.32 1.21 -1.37
N GLY A 116 8.28 1.91 -0.87
CA GLY A 116 6.89 1.68 -1.26
C GLY A 116 6.63 1.79 -2.77
N SER A 117 7.37 2.64 -3.47
CA SER A 117 7.29 2.80 -4.92
C SER A 117 7.87 1.62 -5.71
N THR A 118 8.76 0.82 -5.10
CA THR A 118 9.51 -0.22 -5.83
C THR A 118 8.76 -1.55 -5.92
N VAL A 119 8.09 -1.96 -4.83
CA VAL A 119 7.41 -3.26 -4.75
C VAL A 119 5.92 -3.11 -4.46
N ALA A 120 5.54 -2.35 -3.42
CA ALA A 120 4.14 -2.21 -3.06
C ALA A 120 3.31 -1.48 -4.13
N ALA A 121 3.87 -0.45 -4.79
CA ALA A 121 3.14 0.31 -5.80
C ALA A 121 2.80 -0.50 -7.06
N PRO A 122 3.73 -1.23 -7.69
CA PRO A 122 3.39 -2.06 -8.83
C PRO A 122 2.38 -3.16 -8.48
N ILE A 123 2.51 -3.83 -7.33
CA ILE A 123 1.55 -4.84 -6.89
C ILE A 123 0.16 -4.22 -6.71
N THR A 124 0.06 -3.09 -6.01
CA THR A 124 -1.21 -2.37 -5.84
C THR A 124 -1.84 -1.99 -7.17
N SER A 125 -1.04 -1.47 -8.09
CA SER A 125 -1.50 -1.06 -9.42
C SER A 125 -2.02 -2.24 -10.25
N LEU A 126 -1.35 -3.41 -10.18
CA LEU A 126 -1.80 -4.63 -10.84
C LEU A 126 -3.13 -5.17 -10.24
N LEU A 127 -3.27 -5.12 -8.90
CA LEU A 127 -4.50 -5.52 -8.23
C LEU A 127 -5.69 -4.63 -8.64
N ILE A 128 -5.48 -3.31 -8.68
CA ILE A 128 -6.50 -2.34 -9.14
C ILE A 128 -6.88 -2.60 -10.59
N GLU A 129 -5.88 -2.77 -11.49
CA GLU A 129 -6.13 -3.08 -12.90
C GLU A 129 -6.96 -4.36 -13.04
N LYS A 130 -6.53 -5.44 -12.39
CA LYS A 130 -7.24 -6.72 -12.42
C LYS A 130 -8.67 -6.62 -11.93
N TYR A 131 -8.89 -5.90 -10.82
CA TYR A 131 -10.21 -5.75 -10.22
C TYR A 131 -11.17 -4.95 -11.11
N LEU A 132 -10.69 -3.83 -11.67
CA LEU A 132 -11.54 -2.91 -12.45
C LEU A 132 -11.76 -3.35 -13.90
N THR A 133 -10.80 -4.07 -14.50
CA THR A 133 -10.84 -4.44 -15.92
C THR A 133 -10.99 -5.94 -16.18
N GLY A 134 -10.91 -6.75 -15.13
CA GLY A 134 -10.95 -8.22 -15.23
C GLY A 134 -9.63 -8.87 -15.65
N ILE A 135 -8.69 -8.12 -16.24
CA ILE A 135 -7.41 -8.64 -16.75
C ILE A 135 -6.25 -7.73 -16.38
N VAL A 136 -5.03 -8.26 -16.35
CA VAL A 136 -3.79 -7.49 -16.29
C VAL A 136 -3.25 -7.33 -17.71
N LYS A 137 -3.27 -6.11 -18.25
CA LYS A 137 -2.72 -5.77 -19.57
C LYS A 137 -1.23 -5.46 -19.53
N ARG A 138 -0.75 -4.89 -18.41
CA ARG A 138 0.65 -4.46 -18.22
C ARG A 138 1.55 -5.62 -17.82
N LYS A 139 1.69 -6.60 -18.73
CA LYS A 139 2.46 -7.84 -18.51
C LYS A 139 3.93 -7.61 -18.14
N TRP A 140 4.51 -6.50 -18.54
CA TRP A 140 5.88 -6.16 -18.17
C TRP A 140 6.03 -5.87 -16.65
N ILE A 141 5.04 -5.21 -16.03
CA ILE A 141 5.03 -4.99 -14.57
C ILE A 141 4.78 -6.33 -13.85
N GLU A 142 3.80 -7.11 -14.30
CA GLU A 142 3.50 -8.42 -13.75
C GLU A 142 4.74 -9.32 -13.76
N ASN A 143 5.40 -9.46 -14.92
CA ASN A 143 6.62 -10.24 -15.06
C ASN A 143 7.77 -9.73 -14.19
N ARG A 144 7.90 -8.41 -14.05
CA ARG A 144 8.88 -7.81 -13.15
C ARG A 144 8.63 -8.23 -11.70
N MET A 145 7.37 -8.17 -11.23
CA MET A 145 7.02 -8.53 -9.84
C MET A 145 7.18 -10.04 -9.61
N LEU A 146 6.80 -10.88 -10.56
CA LEU A 146 6.98 -12.34 -10.46
C LEU A 146 8.46 -12.76 -10.40
N LYS A 147 9.36 -11.97 -10.99
CA LYS A 147 10.81 -12.22 -10.98
C LYS A 147 11.54 -11.50 -9.83
N THR A 148 10.85 -10.68 -9.04
CA THR A 148 11.46 -9.94 -7.95
C THR A 148 11.83 -10.90 -6.82
N ASP A 149 13.12 -10.98 -6.52
CA ASP A 149 13.66 -11.71 -5.38
C ASP A 149 14.13 -10.74 -4.31
N LEU A 150 13.44 -10.72 -3.18
CA LEU A 150 13.76 -9.85 -2.04
C LEU A 150 14.82 -10.47 -1.11
N SER A 151 15.12 -11.75 -1.25
CA SER A 151 16.11 -12.44 -0.41
C SER A 151 17.51 -11.84 -0.56
N LEU A 152 17.87 -11.41 -1.76
CA LEU A 152 19.16 -10.77 -2.04
C LEU A 152 19.31 -9.43 -1.30
N ILE A 153 18.23 -8.64 -1.23
CA ILE A 153 18.24 -7.36 -0.49
C ILE A 153 18.40 -7.64 1.00
N TYR A 154 17.68 -8.62 1.52
CA TYR A 154 17.74 -9.02 2.92
C TYR A 154 19.13 -9.54 3.30
N GLN A 155 19.70 -10.44 2.52
CA GLN A 155 21.03 -11.02 2.74
C GLN A 155 22.13 -9.97 2.68
N SER A 156 22.11 -9.08 1.71
CA SER A 156 23.15 -8.05 1.56
C SER A 156 23.23 -7.10 2.75
N GLN A 157 22.12 -6.84 3.42
CA GLN A 157 22.08 -5.96 4.60
C GLN A 157 22.44 -6.66 5.91
N ILE A 158 22.16 -7.97 6.02
CA ILE A 158 22.53 -8.76 7.21
C ILE A 158 23.99 -9.22 7.15
N LEU A 159 24.48 -9.63 5.98
CA LEU A 159 25.79 -10.22 5.80
C LEU A 159 26.89 -9.20 5.49
N ALA A 160 26.54 -7.98 5.04
CA ALA A 160 27.53 -6.93 4.83
C ALA A 160 28.07 -6.45 6.19
N PRO A 161 29.38 -6.57 6.47
CA PRO A 161 29.94 -5.99 7.68
C PRO A 161 29.78 -4.47 7.59
N LYS A 162 28.93 -3.90 8.43
CA LYS A 162 28.79 -2.45 8.54
C LYS A 162 30.12 -1.88 9.01
N LYS A 163 30.78 -1.08 8.17
CA LYS A 163 31.80 -0.16 8.65
C LYS A 163 31.13 0.73 9.69
N PHE A 164 31.48 0.51 10.96
CA PHE A 164 31.12 1.43 12.02
C PHE A 164 31.85 2.74 11.69
N GLU A 165 31.12 3.79 11.39
CA GLU A 165 31.65 5.13 11.55
C GLU A 165 31.92 5.29 13.04
N THR A 166 33.18 5.14 13.44
CA THR A 166 33.67 5.60 14.72
C THR A 166 33.57 7.10 14.68
N GLY A 167 32.48 7.63 15.25
CA GLY A 167 32.35 9.05 15.52
C GLY A 167 33.49 9.45 16.44
N THR A 168 34.53 9.99 15.87
CA THR A 168 35.48 10.84 16.58
C THR A 168 34.84 12.21 16.76
N LYS A 169 34.78 12.60 18.01
CA LYS A 169 34.30 13.89 18.49
C LYS A 169 34.93 15.07 17.76
#